data_c02808ebb207322e24a55d7ece520ac9
#
_entry.id   c02808ebb207322e24a55d7ece520ac9
#
_cell.length_a   1.000
_cell.length_b   1.000
_cell.length_c   1.000
_cell.angle_alpha   90.00
_cell.angle_beta   90.00
_cell.angle_gamma   90.00
#
_symmetry.space_group_name_H-M   'P 1'
#
loop_
_entity.id
_entity.type
_entity.pdbx_description
1 polymer ?
#
loop_
_entity_poly.entity_id
_entity_poly.type
_entity_poly.pdbx_seq_one_letter_code
_entity_poly.pdbx_strand_id
1 'polypeptide(L)'
;SRGLGDVYKRQGKACAQKGVIVKNLSEHIVRNKEDVLALLSRAQERRRVGETRMNKHSSRSHCVFTLKVQTTAPTEDGSMSMQCSGKLHLVDLAGSECAKSAGDSISDARERERKNINQSLLTLGRVISALREGEKSHNTSRIPYRDSKLTRLLQESLGGRCKTVIVATLSPSILAVDESFSTLNYAQQA
;
A
#
# COMPACT_ATOMS: atom_id res chain seq x y z
N SER A 1 -13.55 -6.53 12.28
CA SER A 1 -12.48 -6.01 11.41
C SER A 1 -12.96 -6.08 9.97
N ARG A 2 -13.41 -4.96 9.44
CA ARG A 2 -13.65 -4.84 8.00
C ARG A 2 -12.30 -4.51 7.36
N GLY A 3 -11.51 -5.57 7.12
CA GLY A 3 -10.29 -5.47 6.34
C GLY A 3 -10.55 -4.90 4.96
N LEU A 4 -9.51 -4.40 4.30
CA LEU A 4 -9.48 -3.86 2.94
C LEU A 4 -10.67 -4.36 2.11
N GLY A 5 -11.62 -3.46 1.83
CA GLY A 5 -12.81 -3.77 1.05
C GLY A 5 -12.45 -4.51 -0.24
N ASP A 6 -13.34 -5.35 -0.71
CA ASP A 6 -13.08 -6.17 -1.89
C ASP A 6 -12.56 -5.35 -3.06
N VAL A 7 -11.38 -5.72 -3.54
CA VAL A 7 -10.74 -5.04 -4.69
C VAL A 7 -11.26 -5.67 -5.97
N TYR A 8 -12.12 -4.97 -6.70
CA TYR A 8 -12.69 -5.42 -7.97
C TYR A 8 -12.16 -4.65 -9.16
N LYS A 9 -12.00 -5.34 -10.27
CA LYS A 9 -11.73 -4.73 -11.58
C LYS A 9 -13.05 -4.59 -12.32
N ARG A 10 -13.52 -3.37 -12.55
CA ARG A 10 -14.69 -3.11 -13.40
C ARG A 10 -14.33 -3.39 -14.86
N GLN A 11 -15.03 -4.32 -15.49
CA GLN A 11 -15.08 -4.43 -16.96
C GLN A 11 -16.32 -3.67 -17.43
N GLY A 12 -16.14 -2.53 -18.08
CA GLY A 12 -17.20 -1.74 -18.66
C GLY A 12 -16.66 -1.02 -19.88
N LYS A 13 -17.34 -1.17 -21.02
CA LYS A 13 -17.05 -0.47 -22.29
C LYS A 13 -17.39 1.00 -22.09
N ALA A 14 -16.42 1.87 -22.05
CA ALA A 14 -16.36 3.28 -22.47
C ALA A 14 -15.20 3.94 -21.73
N CYS A 15 -14.23 4.45 -22.47
CA CYS A 15 -13.16 5.37 -22.11
C CYS A 15 -12.89 5.48 -20.59
N ALA A 16 -12.37 4.42 -20.00
CA ALA A 16 -12.21 4.35 -18.55
C ALA A 16 -10.75 4.05 -18.26
N GLN A 17 -10.12 4.88 -17.47
CA GLN A 17 -8.94 4.53 -16.72
C GLN A 17 -9.18 3.16 -16.07
N LYS A 18 -8.54 2.12 -16.61
CA LYS A 18 -8.62 0.74 -16.10
C LYS A 18 -7.84 0.61 -14.81
N GLY A 19 -8.26 1.31 -13.75
CA GLY A 19 -7.62 1.28 -12.44
C GLY A 19 -8.25 0.24 -11.51
N VAL A 20 -7.56 -0.05 -10.43
CA VAL A 20 -8.07 -0.86 -9.31
C VAL A 20 -9.04 -0.01 -8.50
N ILE A 21 -10.25 -0.51 -8.28
CA ILE A 21 -11.29 0.18 -7.49
C ILE A 21 -11.50 -0.58 -6.19
N VAL A 22 -11.52 0.14 -5.08
CA VAL A 22 -11.90 -0.37 -3.77
C VAL A 22 -13.39 -0.14 -3.57
N LYS A 23 -14.16 -1.23 -3.42
CA LYS A 23 -15.60 -1.15 -3.20
C LYS A 23 -15.89 -0.50 -1.84
N ASN A 24 -16.91 0.37 -1.79
CA ASN A 24 -17.33 1.07 -0.58
C ASN A 24 -16.26 2.01 0.05
N LEU A 25 -15.25 2.42 -0.72
CA LEU A 25 -14.34 3.46 -0.31
C LEU A 25 -15.03 4.83 -0.46
N SER A 26 -15.12 5.58 0.62
CA SER A 26 -15.60 6.97 0.58
C SER A 26 -14.46 7.92 0.19
N GLU A 27 -14.78 8.90 -0.63
CA GLU A 27 -13.88 9.99 -0.97
C GLU A 27 -14.42 11.28 -0.32
N HIS A 28 -13.54 12.06 0.29
CA HIS A 28 -13.87 13.30 0.97
C HIS A 28 -13.15 14.47 0.29
N ILE A 29 -13.89 15.52 0.01
CA ILE A 29 -13.28 16.76 -0.51
C ILE A 29 -12.57 17.44 0.66
N VAL A 30 -11.31 17.80 0.45
CA VAL A 30 -10.46 18.53 1.40
C VAL A 30 -10.04 19.86 0.79
N ARG A 31 -10.07 20.94 1.57
CA ARG A 31 -9.77 22.28 1.10
C ARG A 31 -8.54 22.89 1.77
N ASN A 32 -8.18 22.36 2.93
CA ASN A 32 -7.08 22.86 3.75
C ASN A 32 -6.38 21.71 4.47
N LYS A 33 -5.30 22.02 5.16
CA LYS A 33 -4.51 21.09 5.96
C LYS A 33 -5.32 20.48 7.11
N GLU A 34 -6.17 21.26 7.72
CA GLU A 34 -6.98 20.90 8.88
C GLU A 34 -7.97 19.77 8.52
N ASP A 35 -8.61 19.86 7.35
CA ASP A 35 -9.49 18.81 6.83
C ASP A 35 -8.74 17.47 6.67
N VAL A 36 -7.52 17.51 6.13
CA VAL A 36 -6.67 16.34 5.94
C VAL A 36 -6.31 15.72 7.30
N LEU A 37 -5.86 16.54 8.25
CA LEU A 37 -5.49 16.06 9.59
C LEU A 37 -6.68 15.47 10.34
N ALA A 38 -7.87 16.09 10.23
CA ALA A 38 -9.09 15.56 10.83
C ALA A 38 -9.47 14.19 10.27
N LEU A 39 -9.34 13.99 8.94
CA LEU A 39 -9.59 12.69 8.31
C LEU A 39 -8.57 11.64 8.73
N LEU A 40 -7.28 12.01 8.83
CA LEU A 40 -6.23 11.12 9.32
C LEU A 40 -6.48 10.70 10.76
N SER A 41 -6.82 11.63 11.66
CA SER A 41 -7.14 11.33 13.05
C SER A 41 -8.33 10.36 13.17
N ARG A 42 -9.39 10.60 12.42
CA ARG A 42 -10.55 9.68 12.37
C ARG A 42 -10.18 8.29 11.83
N ALA A 43 -9.30 8.22 10.84
CA ALA A 43 -8.82 6.94 10.30
C ALA A 43 -7.99 6.17 11.34
N GLN A 44 -7.12 6.88 12.07
CA GLN A 44 -6.32 6.31 13.16
C GLN A 44 -7.20 5.81 14.32
N GLU A 45 -8.22 6.57 14.73
CA GLU A 45 -9.17 6.14 15.76
C GLU A 45 -9.89 4.84 15.33
N ARG A 46 -10.36 4.77 14.09
CA ARG A 46 -11.01 3.56 13.57
C ARG A 46 -10.05 2.37 13.49
N ARG A 47 -8.76 2.62 13.20
CA ARG A 47 -7.71 1.60 13.23
C ARG A 47 -7.53 1.07 14.65
N ARG A 48 -7.50 1.94 15.67
CA ARG A 48 -7.40 1.58 17.09
C ARG A 48 -8.61 0.79 17.60
N VAL A 49 -9.81 1.17 17.21
CA VAL A 49 -11.05 0.47 17.61
C VAL A 49 -11.11 -0.95 17.02
N GLY A 50 -10.53 -1.16 15.82
CA GLY A 50 -10.37 -2.50 15.24
C GLY A 50 -9.32 -3.36 15.96
N GLU A 51 -8.47 -2.75 16.78
CA GLU A 51 -7.52 -3.42 17.67
C GLU A 51 -8.30 -3.90 18.91
N THR A 52 -8.67 -5.17 18.95
CA THR A 52 -9.24 -5.75 20.19
C THR A 52 -8.24 -5.58 21.33
N ARG A 53 -8.74 -5.51 22.58
CA ARG A 53 -7.93 -5.32 23.83
C ARG A 53 -6.70 -6.24 23.96
N MET A 54 -6.58 -7.25 23.12
CA MET A 54 -5.49 -8.24 23.10
C MET A 54 -4.41 -7.99 22.03
N ASN A 55 -4.60 -7.03 21.09
CA ASN A 55 -3.70 -6.79 19.96
C ASN A 55 -3.31 -5.31 19.89
N LYS A 56 -2.36 -4.88 20.72
CA LYS A 56 -1.89 -3.47 20.81
C LYS A 56 -0.97 -2.99 19.68
N HIS A 57 -0.88 -3.69 18.53
CA HIS A 57 0.11 -3.34 17.51
C HIS A 57 -0.53 -2.86 16.21
N SER A 58 -0.43 -1.54 15.97
CA SER A 58 -0.63 -0.90 14.66
C SER A 58 0.27 -1.50 13.56
N SER A 59 1.34 -2.21 13.94
CA SER A 59 2.27 -2.93 13.08
C SER A 59 1.66 -4.10 12.30
N ARG A 60 0.39 -4.45 12.51
CA ARG A 60 -0.22 -5.62 11.88
C ARG A 60 -1.15 -5.33 10.71
N SER A 61 -1.31 -4.08 10.32
CA SER A 61 -2.18 -3.71 9.20
C SER A 61 -1.51 -2.70 8.30
N HIS A 62 -1.66 -2.88 6.97
CA HIS A 62 -1.24 -1.88 6.01
C HIS A 62 -2.25 -0.72 5.98
N CYS A 63 -1.75 0.49 5.89
CA CYS A 63 -2.57 1.70 5.71
C CYS A 63 -2.17 2.39 4.41
N VAL A 64 -3.14 2.69 3.57
CA VAL A 64 -2.93 3.44 2.33
C VAL A 64 -3.79 4.69 2.36
N PHE A 65 -3.15 5.84 2.46
CA PHE A 65 -3.79 7.14 2.36
C PHE A 65 -3.59 7.69 0.96
N THR A 66 -4.68 8.07 0.29
CA THR A 66 -4.64 8.55 -1.09
C THR A 66 -5.16 9.96 -1.19
N LEU A 67 -4.33 10.87 -1.69
CA LEU A 67 -4.74 12.21 -2.11
C LEU A 67 -4.95 12.20 -3.63
N LYS A 68 -6.10 12.70 -4.07
CA LYS A 68 -6.40 12.99 -5.47
C LYS A 68 -6.37 14.50 -5.66
N VAL A 69 -5.57 14.95 -6.61
CA VAL A 69 -5.45 16.36 -6.98
C VAL A 69 -5.99 16.54 -8.38
N GLN A 70 -6.92 17.47 -8.55
CA GLN A 70 -7.44 17.86 -9.85
C GLN A 70 -7.18 19.34 -10.03
N THR A 71 -6.54 19.68 -11.14
CA THR A 71 -6.30 21.07 -11.54
C THR A 71 -6.95 21.33 -12.89
N THR A 72 -7.57 22.48 -13.02
CA THR A 72 -8.13 22.97 -14.30
C THR A 72 -7.40 24.25 -14.66
N ALA A 73 -6.73 24.25 -15.80
CA ALA A 73 -6.06 25.42 -16.34
C ALA A 73 -6.71 25.80 -17.68
N PRO A 74 -6.94 27.11 -17.94
CA PRO A 74 -7.33 27.55 -19.27
C PRO A 74 -6.20 27.22 -20.25
N THR A 75 -6.54 26.84 -21.48
CA THR A 75 -5.58 26.77 -22.57
C THR A 75 -5.15 28.17 -22.98
N GLU A 76 -3.95 28.30 -23.55
CA GLU A 76 -3.41 29.60 -23.98
C GLU A 76 -4.35 30.37 -24.91
N ASP A 77 -5.17 29.66 -25.68
CA ASP A 77 -6.16 30.24 -26.60
C ASP A 77 -7.51 30.57 -25.95
N GLY A 78 -7.69 30.31 -24.63
CA GLY A 78 -8.92 30.59 -23.90
C GLY A 78 -10.15 29.75 -24.33
N SER A 79 -9.99 28.84 -25.28
CA SER A 79 -11.12 28.11 -25.89
C SER A 79 -11.46 26.79 -25.20
N MET A 80 -10.54 26.23 -24.43
CA MET A 80 -10.72 24.95 -23.70
C MET A 80 -10.12 25.03 -22.31
N SER A 81 -10.56 24.18 -21.38
CA SER A 81 -9.94 23.98 -20.10
C SER A 81 -9.20 22.64 -20.07
N MET A 82 -7.91 22.67 -19.78
CA MET A 82 -7.13 21.45 -19.59
C MET A 82 -7.28 20.97 -18.16
N GLN A 83 -7.81 19.77 -17.98
CA GLN A 83 -7.94 19.13 -16.66
C GLN A 83 -6.82 18.14 -16.46
N CYS A 84 -5.97 18.40 -15.46
CA CYS A 84 -4.95 17.48 -15.00
C CYS A 84 -5.41 16.78 -13.72
N SER A 85 -5.17 15.47 -13.64
CA SER A 85 -5.50 14.66 -12.47
C SER A 85 -4.27 13.89 -12.03
N GLY A 86 -3.90 14.03 -10.75
CA GLY A 86 -2.82 13.32 -10.10
C GLY A 86 -3.28 12.56 -8.86
N LYS A 87 -2.52 11.53 -8.46
CA LYS A 87 -2.73 10.79 -7.22
C LYS A 87 -1.42 10.66 -6.47
N LEU A 88 -1.46 10.92 -5.16
CA LEU A 88 -0.37 10.64 -4.24
C LEU A 88 -0.83 9.55 -3.26
N HIS A 89 -0.10 8.44 -3.21
CA HIS A 89 -0.31 7.38 -2.23
C HIS A 89 0.75 7.47 -1.14
N LEU A 90 0.34 7.66 0.10
CA LEU A 90 1.19 7.52 1.29
C LEU A 90 0.86 6.17 1.91
N VAL A 91 1.86 5.29 1.98
CA VAL A 91 1.68 3.89 2.37
C VAL A 91 2.48 3.61 3.64
N ASP A 92 1.76 3.23 4.69
CA ASP A 92 2.32 2.70 5.93
C ASP A 92 2.11 1.19 5.92
N LEU A 93 3.20 0.43 5.76
CA LEU A 93 3.16 -1.02 5.69
C LEU A 93 3.12 -1.64 7.10
N ALA A 94 2.51 -2.80 7.22
CA ALA A 94 2.65 -3.60 8.43
C ALA A 94 4.11 -4.02 8.62
N GLY A 95 4.49 -4.29 9.86
CA GLY A 95 5.84 -4.69 10.21
C GLY A 95 6.29 -5.98 9.51
N SER A 96 7.58 -6.04 9.21
CA SER A 96 8.25 -7.19 8.59
C SER A 96 8.86 -8.14 9.62
N GLU A 97 8.68 -7.85 10.91
CA GLU A 97 9.28 -8.60 12.01
C GLU A 97 8.93 -10.09 11.96
N CYS A 98 9.94 -10.92 12.09
CA CYS A 98 9.80 -12.36 12.11
C CYS A 98 9.35 -12.82 13.50
N ALA A 99 8.36 -13.67 13.55
CA ALA A 99 7.75 -14.14 14.80
C ALA A 99 8.57 -15.18 15.57
N LYS A 100 9.86 -15.17 15.49
CA LYS A 100 10.72 -16.07 16.27
C LYS A 100 10.68 -15.81 17.78
N SER A 101 10.12 -14.68 18.24
CA SER A 101 10.17 -14.23 19.62
C SER A 101 8.92 -14.52 20.46
N ALA A 102 7.91 -15.16 19.94
CA ALA A 102 6.67 -15.43 20.68
C ALA A 102 6.57 -16.91 21.07
N GLY A 103 7.23 -17.25 22.17
CA GLY A 103 7.19 -18.58 22.78
C GLY A 103 5.88 -18.96 23.48
N ASP A 104 4.75 -18.30 23.20
CA ASP A 104 3.47 -18.58 23.82
C ASP A 104 2.46 -19.15 22.83
N SER A 105 1.58 -19.99 23.31
CA SER A 105 0.46 -20.61 22.60
C SER A 105 -0.37 -19.57 21.85
N ILE A 106 -0.03 -19.38 20.59
CA ILE A 106 -0.68 -18.39 19.71
C ILE A 106 -2.00 -19.03 19.27
N SER A 107 -3.12 -18.32 19.45
CA SER A 107 -4.41 -18.78 18.92
C SER A 107 -4.33 -18.89 17.39
N ASP A 108 -5.01 -19.91 16.81
CA ASP A 108 -5.05 -20.15 15.36
C ASP A 108 -5.42 -18.92 14.52
N ALA A 109 -6.25 -18.04 15.09
CA ALA A 109 -6.65 -16.79 14.44
C ALA A 109 -5.49 -15.81 14.28
N ARG A 110 -4.62 -15.69 15.29
CA ARG A 110 -3.43 -14.82 15.24
C ARG A 110 -2.37 -15.35 14.28
N GLU A 111 -2.23 -16.66 14.22
CA GLU A 111 -1.31 -17.28 13.28
C GLU A 111 -1.73 -17.05 11.83
N ARG A 112 -3.02 -17.16 11.53
CA ARG A 112 -3.57 -16.85 10.20
C ARG A 112 -3.40 -15.38 9.83
N GLU A 113 -3.65 -14.46 10.76
CA GLU A 113 -3.45 -13.03 10.56
C GLU A 113 -1.99 -12.73 10.21
N ARG A 114 -1.05 -13.27 10.97
CA ARG A 114 0.39 -13.11 10.74
C ARG A 114 0.85 -13.69 9.40
N LYS A 115 0.36 -14.88 9.05
CA LYS A 115 0.62 -15.49 7.74
C LYS A 115 0.16 -14.60 6.59
N ASN A 116 -1.02 -13.97 6.71
CA ASN A 116 -1.56 -13.07 5.71
C ASN A 116 -0.73 -11.78 5.56
N ILE A 117 -0.25 -11.21 6.67
CA ILE A 117 0.60 -10.02 6.67
C ILE A 117 1.93 -10.33 5.98
N ASN A 118 2.62 -11.38 6.42
CA ASN A 118 3.89 -11.79 5.84
C ASN A 118 3.74 -12.18 4.36
N GLN A 119 2.64 -12.84 3.99
CA GLN A 119 2.36 -13.18 2.60
C GLN A 119 2.20 -11.92 1.73
N SER A 120 1.58 -10.86 2.22
CA SER A 120 1.42 -9.62 1.45
C SER A 120 2.76 -8.90 1.22
N LEU A 121 3.64 -8.86 2.22
CA LEU A 121 4.99 -8.30 2.10
C LEU A 121 5.89 -9.16 1.21
N LEU A 122 5.83 -10.47 1.34
CA LEU A 122 6.55 -11.41 0.46
C LEU A 122 6.13 -11.23 -1.00
N THR A 123 4.83 -11.10 -1.24
CA THR A 123 4.31 -10.86 -2.59
C THR A 123 4.78 -9.51 -3.13
N LEU A 124 4.84 -8.47 -2.29
CA LEU A 124 5.37 -7.17 -2.68
C LEU A 124 6.84 -7.30 -3.11
N GLY A 125 7.68 -8.01 -2.35
CA GLY A 125 9.06 -8.29 -2.73
C GLY A 125 9.17 -9.02 -4.06
N ARG A 126 8.33 -10.05 -4.30
CA ARG A 126 8.30 -10.76 -5.59
C ARG A 126 7.92 -9.85 -6.76
N VAL A 127 6.96 -8.94 -6.57
CA VAL A 127 6.57 -7.96 -7.60
C VAL A 127 7.73 -7.04 -7.92
N ILE A 128 8.42 -6.50 -6.92
CA ILE A 128 9.58 -5.63 -7.10
C ILE A 128 10.70 -6.37 -7.85
N SER A 129 11.05 -7.59 -7.43
CA SER A 129 12.06 -8.41 -8.11
C SER A 129 11.69 -8.69 -9.57
N ALA A 130 10.42 -9.04 -9.82
CA ALA A 130 9.95 -9.33 -11.18
C ALA A 130 9.96 -8.07 -12.09
N LEU A 131 9.68 -6.89 -11.54
CA LEU A 131 9.80 -5.62 -12.25
C LEU A 131 11.25 -5.36 -12.67
N ARG A 132 12.18 -5.50 -11.73
CA ARG A 132 13.62 -5.32 -11.99
C ARG A 132 14.16 -6.31 -13.01
N GLU A 133 13.73 -7.57 -12.96
CA GLU A 133 14.11 -8.59 -13.92
C GLU A 133 13.52 -8.34 -15.31
N GLY A 134 12.28 -7.87 -15.37
CA GLY A 134 11.61 -7.51 -16.61
C GLY A 134 12.28 -6.33 -17.34
N GLU A 135 12.88 -5.39 -16.62
CA GLU A 135 13.69 -4.32 -17.21
C GLU A 135 15.00 -4.83 -17.84
N LYS A 136 15.58 -5.89 -17.28
CA LYS A 136 16.86 -6.46 -17.75
C LYS A 136 16.71 -7.48 -18.87
N SER A 137 15.64 -8.25 -18.85
CA SER A 137 15.30 -9.25 -19.85
C SER A 137 14.01 -8.83 -20.54
N HIS A 138 14.01 -8.67 -21.86
CA HIS A 138 12.78 -8.40 -22.65
C HIS A 138 11.72 -9.52 -22.53
N ASN A 139 11.86 -10.38 -21.53
CA ASN A 139 10.96 -11.48 -21.25
C ASN A 139 9.84 -11.00 -20.34
N THR A 140 8.66 -10.80 -20.89
CA THR A 140 7.42 -10.41 -20.20
C THR A 140 6.88 -11.55 -19.34
N SER A 141 7.63 -11.99 -18.33
CA SER A 141 7.07 -12.86 -17.31
C SER A 141 5.97 -12.12 -16.57
N ARG A 142 4.86 -12.80 -16.34
CA ARG A 142 3.67 -12.19 -15.71
C ARG A 142 3.99 -11.75 -14.28
N ILE A 143 4.05 -10.43 -14.05
CA ILE A 143 4.27 -9.86 -12.72
C ILE A 143 3.08 -10.22 -11.80
N PRO A 144 3.34 -10.77 -10.59
CA PRO A 144 2.32 -11.37 -9.74
C PRO A 144 1.52 -10.34 -8.90
N TYR A 145 1.04 -9.25 -9.52
CA TYR A 145 0.25 -8.24 -8.81
C TYR A 145 -1.03 -8.77 -8.16
N ARG A 146 -1.57 -9.89 -8.66
CA ARG A 146 -2.85 -10.44 -8.22
C ARG A 146 -2.73 -11.34 -7.00
N ASP A 147 -1.52 -11.69 -6.59
CA ASP A 147 -1.28 -12.63 -5.49
C ASP A 147 -1.49 -11.99 -4.12
N SER A 148 -1.61 -10.65 -4.06
CA SER A 148 -1.94 -9.92 -2.83
C SER A 148 -2.88 -8.74 -3.14
N LYS A 149 -3.77 -8.43 -2.20
CA LYS A 149 -4.62 -7.21 -2.28
C LYS A 149 -3.77 -5.95 -2.27
N LEU A 150 -2.69 -5.92 -1.49
CA LEU A 150 -1.75 -4.82 -1.40
C LEU A 150 -1.09 -4.56 -2.75
N THR A 151 -0.45 -5.56 -3.36
CA THR A 151 0.24 -5.42 -4.65
C THR A 151 -0.73 -5.08 -5.78
N ARG A 152 -1.95 -5.59 -5.71
CA ARG A 152 -2.99 -5.22 -6.66
C ARG A 152 -3.41 -3.76 -6.54
N LEU A 153 -3.54 -3.23 -5.31
CA LEU A 153 -3.87 -1.83 -5.05
C LEU A 153 -2.74 -0.90 -5.51
N LEU A 154 -1.49 -1.30 -5.27
CA LEU A 154 -0.30 -0.53 -5.62
C LEU A 154 0.21 -0.79 -7.04
N GLN A 155 -0.49 -1.55 -7.87
CA GLN A 155 -0.06 -1.93 -9.21
C GLN A 155 0.33 -0.74 -10.08
N GLU A 156 -0.47 0.34 -10.06
CA GLU A 156 -0.21 1.56 -10.82
C GLU A 156 1.05 2.30 -10.32
N SER A 157 1.28 2.23 -9.00
CA SER A 157 2.43 2.88 -8.36
C SER A 157 3.74 2.13 -8.56
N LEU A 158 3.70 0.79 -8.61
CA LEU A 158 4.90 -0.04 -8.71
C LEU A 158 5.36 -0.27 -10.15
N GLY A 159 4.44 -0.49 -11.09
CA GLY A 159 4.79 -0.84 -12.47
C GLY A 159 4.20 0.09 -13.52
N GLY A 160 3.65 1.25 -13.10
CA GLY A 160 3.09 2.27 -13.97
C GLY A 160 4.04 3.44 -14.21
N ARG A 161 3.48 4.57 -14.66
CA ARG A 161 4.20 5.83 -14.87
C ARG A 161 4.35 6.67 -13.59
N CYS A 162 4.35 6.03 -12.42
CA CYS A 162 4.44 6.71 -11.14
C CYS A 162 5.89 6.80 -10.66
N LYS A 163 6.22 7.88 -9.95
CA LYS A 163 7.45 7.94 -9.16
C LYS A 163 7.17 7.33 -7.80
N THR A 164 7.90 6.27 -7.46
CA THR A 164 7.76 5.56 -6.19
C THR A 164 9.04 5.74 -5.39
N VAL A 165 8.87 6.08 -4.10
CA VAL A 165 9.96 6.19 -3.13
C VAL A 165 9.67 5.22 -2.00
N ILE A 166 10.66 4.43 -1.62
CA ILE A 166 10.60 3.50 -0.50
C ILE A 166 11.44 4.07 0.64
N VAL A 167 10.84 4.17 1.82
CA VAL A 167 11.50 4.57 3.06
C VAL A 167 11.67 3.32 3.92
N ALA A 168 12.91 2.89 4.11
CA ALA A 168 13.26 1.76 4.97
C ALA A 168 13.72 2.27 6.33
N THR A 169 13.13 1.74 7.42
CA THR A 169 13.50 2.08 8.79
C THR A 169 14.35 0.98 9.39
N LEU A 170 15.45 1.36 10.03
CA LEU A 170 16.39 0.43 10.65
C LEU A 170 16.46 0.69 12.15
N SER A 171 16.60 -0.39 12.92
CA SER A 171 16.83 -0.29 14.37
C SER A 171 18.33 -0.23 14.65
N PRO A 172 18.79 0.68 15.55
CA PRO A 172 20.18 0.71 16.01
C PRO A 172 20.50 -0.39 17.05
N SER A 173 19.49 -1.16 17.48
CA SER A 173 19.66 -2.20 18.49
C SER A 173 20.40 -3.41 17.92
N ILE A 174 21.39 -3.93 18.69
CA ILE A 174 22.09 -5.16 18.36
C ILE A 174 21.15 -6.37 18.30
N LEU A 175 20.03 -6.33 19.02
CA LEU A 175 19.02 -7.40 19.02
C LEU A 175 18.20 -7.43 17.73
N ALA A 176 18.24 -6.36 16.92
CA ALA A 176 17.49 -6.23 15.67
C ALA A 176 18.39 -6.27 14.43
N VAL A 177 19.61 -6.80 14.53
CA VAL A 177 20.57 -6.86 13.40
C VAL A 177 20.03 -7.68 12.26
N ASP A 178 19.48 -8.87 12.52
CA ASP A 178 18.92 -9.75 11.48
C ASP A 178 17.75 -9.11 10.75
N GLU A 179 16.89 -8.40 11.49
CA GLU A 179 15.75 -7.66 10.92
C GLU A 179 16.21 -6.47 10.08
N SER A 180 17.21 -5.73 10.55
CA SER A 180 17.81 -4.61 9.83
C SER A 180 18.48 -5.10 8.54
N PHE A 181 19.18 -6.23 8.57
CA PHE A 181 19.79 -6.84 7.40
C PHE A 181 18.76 -7.30 6.37
N SER A 182 17.66 -7.91 6.84
CA SER A 182 16.53 -8.29 6.01
C SER A 182 15.89 -7.08 5.33
N THR A 183 15.72 -5.99 6.08
CA THR A 183 15.16 -4.72 5.57
C THR A 183 16.07 -4.09 4.53
N LEU A 184 17.38 -4.08 4.74
CA LEU A 184 18.36 -3.59 3.77
C LEU A 184 18.36 -4.39 2.47
N ASN A 185 18.32 -5.71 2.58
CA ASN A 185 18.23 -6.60 1.41
C ASN A 185 16.95 -6.33 0.61
N TYR A 186 15.83 -6.09 1.30
CA TYR A 186 14.57 -5.73 0.65
C TYR A 186 14.67 -4.37 -0.06
N ALA A 187 15.24 -3.37 0.61
CA ALA A 187 15.43 -2.03 0.05
C ALA A 187 16.39 -2.01 -1.15
N GLN A 188 17.40 -2.88 -1.16
CA GLN A 188 18.33 -3.03 -2.29
C GLN A 188 17.65 -3.62 -3.53
N GLN A 189 16.60 -4.40 -3.35
CA GLN A 189 15.86 -4.99 -4.47
C GLN A 189 14.88 -4.00 -5.10
N ALA A 190 14.48 -2.99 -4.35
CA ALA A 190 13.51 -1.99 -4.77
C ALA A 190 14.15 -0.84 -5.55
#